data_6cd0bb20aa6f43d2dd30bdf727c2f4d8
#
_entry.id   6cd0bb20aa6f43d2dd30bdf727c2f4d8
#
_cell.length_a   1.000
_cell.length_b   1.000
_cell.length_c   1.000
_cell.angle_alpha   90.00
_cell.angle_beta   90.00
_cell.angle_gamma   90.00
#
_symmetry.space_group_name_H-M   'P 1'
#
loop_
_entity.id
_entity.type
_entity.pdbx_description
1 polymer ?
#
loop_
_entity_poly.entity_id
_entity_poly.type
_entity_poly.pdbx_seq_one_letter_code
_entity_poly.pdbx_strand_id
1 'polypeptide(L)'
;MYSGFKIMKFTFRLLLFFTVATTGVAAELQVYPPSVSLHHPKASQRIVVQYQEEVVVGQVIEGLKLEIENPSVAILEGEFVKPLMDGETHLVASFDNLTKRIPIKVSGQGQEFRWSFRNHVESVLSKAGCNGGACHGARAGQNGFRLTLFGFDLAADYSYLTR
;
A
#
# COMPACT_ATOMS: atom_id res chain seq x y z
N MET A 1 -80.83 32.14 36.08
CA MET A 1 -80.03 30.92 36.33
C MET A 1 -79.16 30.63 35.08
N TYR A 2 -77.93 31.14 35.08
CA TYR A 2 -77.00 30.86 34.00
C TYR A 2 -75.83 30.01 34.55
N SER A 3 -75.75 28.79 34.06
CA SER A 3 -74.65 27.84 34.40
C SER A 3 -73.44 28.13 33.54
N GLY A 4 -72.35 28.51 34.20
CA GLY A 4 -71.08 28.78 33.54
C GLY A 4 -70.32 27.47 33.14
N PHE A 5 -70.14 27.32 31.86
CA PHE A 5 -69.31 26.22 31.29
C PHE A 5 -67.79 26.62 31.28
N LYS A 6 -66.97 25.97 32.15
CA LYS A 6 -65.53 26.20 32.22
C LYS A 6 -64.88 25.38 31.14
N ILE A 7 -64.34 26.05 30.12
CA ILE A 7 -63.49 25.41 29.10
C ILE A 7 -62.08 25.26 29.67
N MET A 8 -61.69 24.02 29.94
CA MET A 8 -60.35 23.61 30.34
C MET A 8 -59.39 23.52 29.09
N LYS A 9 -58.50 24.53 28.98
CA LYS A 9 -57.50 24.54 27.91
C LYS A 9 -56.40 23.50 28.21
N PHE A 10 -56.41 22.39 27.49
CA PHE A 10 -55.36 21.38 27.54
C PHE A 10 -54.21 21.82 26.61
N THR A 11 -53.14 22.35 27.15
CA THR A 11 -51.93 22.69 26.42
C THR A 11 -51.08 21.41 26.20
N PHE A 12 -51.19 20.83 25.01
CA PHE A 12 -50.36 19.68 24.59
C PHE A 12 -48.96 20.21 24.28
N ARG A 13 -48.02 19.99 25.20
CA ARG A 13 -46.59 20.30 25.00
C ARG A 13 -45.96 19.17 24.18
N LEU A 14 -45.81 19.37 22.88
CA LEU A 14 -45.06 18.46 21.97
C LEU A 14 -43.57 18.53 22.33
N LEU A 15 -43.05 17.52 23.04
CA LEU A 15 -41.61 17.35 23.25
C LEU A 15 -41.01 16.78 21.96
N LEU A 16 -40.32 17.63 21.18
CA LEU A 16 -39.45 17.18 20.09
C LEU A 16 -38.21 16.53 20.70
N PHE A 17 -38.14 15.19 20.67
CA PHE A 17 -36.90 14.47 20.92
C PHE A 17 -35.99 14.60 19.68
N PHE A 18 -34.96 15.45 19.79
CA PHE A 18 -33.88 15.52 18.80
C PHE A 18 -32.94 14.32 19.05
N THR A 19 -33.11 13.27 18.30
CA THR A 19 -32.14 12.17 18.28
C THR A 19 -30.91 12.62 17.49
N VAL A 20 -29.84 12.97 18.18
CA VAL A 20 -28.54 13.18 17.57
C VAL A 20 -28.02 11.81 17.15
N ALA A 21 -28.08 11.52 15.84
CA ALA A 21 -27.41 10.36 15.27
C ALA A 21 -25.90 10.61 15.33
N THR A 22 -25.21 10.02 16.28
CA THR A 22 -23.75 9.96 16.27
C THR A 22 -23.34 9.02 15.13
N THR A 23 -22.86 9.56 14.01
CA THR A 23 -22.20 8.78 12.97
C THR A 23 -20.82 8.37 13.51
N GLY A 24 -20.77 7.25 14.23
CA GLY A 24 -19.50 6.61 14.54
C GLY A 24 -18.81 6.21 13.24
N VAL A 25 -17.55 6.59 13.03
CA VAL A 25 -16.74 6.09 11.92
C VAL A 25 -16.50 4.61 12.19
N ALA A 26 -16.96 3.75 11.29
CA ALA A 26 -16.75 2.32 11.41
C ALA A 26 -15.27 2.00 11.19
N ALA A 27 -14.74 1.05 11.97
CA ALA A 27 -13.39 0.55 11.78
C ALA A 27 -13.21 -0.05 10.37
N GLU A 28 -12.12 0.26 9.69
CA GLU A 28 -11.82 -0.19 8.33
C GLU A 28 -10.38 -0.68 8.20
N LEU A 29 -10.17 -1.73 7.37
CA LEU A 29 -8.84 -2.10 6.90
C LEU A 29 -8.52 -1.35 5.61
N GLN A 30 -7.33 -0.75 5.57
CA GLN A 30 -6.75 -0.15 4.37
C GLN A 30 -5.54 -0.96 3.93
N VAL A 31 -5.51 -1.34 2.66
CA VAL A 31 -4.43 -2.12 2.05
C VAL A 31 -3.68 -1.26 1.04
N TYR A 32 -2.37 -1.23 1.17
CA TYR A 32 -1.49 -0.46 0.29
C TYR A 32 -0.49 -1.38 -0.43
N PRO A 33 -0.38 -1.24 -1.77
CA PRO A 33 -1.22 -0.40 -2.62
C PRO A 33 -2.68 -0.94 -2.74
N PRO A 34 -3.65 -0.12 -3.16
CA PRO A 34 -5.06 -0.56 -3.29
C PRO A 34 -5.30 -1.50 -4.49
N SER A 35 -4.30 -1.69 -5.33
CA SER A 35 -4.26 -2.67 -6.42
C SER A 35 -2.81 -3.06 -6.71
N VAL A 36 -2.59 -4.28 -7.20
CA VAL A 36 -1.27 -4.79 -7.54
C VAL A 36 -1.19 -5.11 -9.03
N SER A 37 -0.15 -4.61 -9.70
CA SER A 37 0.14 -4.91 -11.11
C SER A 37 1.56 -5.42 -11.25
N LEU A 38 1.72 -6.66 -11.68
CA LEU A 38 3.01 -7.35 -11.84
C LEU A 38 3.22 -7.66 -13.33
N HIS A 39 4.19 -6.99 -13.95
CA HIS A 39 4.35 -6.99 -15.42
C HIS A 39 5.52 -7.84 -15.94
N HIS A 40 6.21 -8.59 -15.09
CA HIS A 40 7.30 -9.46 -15.48
C HIS A 40 7.62 -10.52 -14.41
N PRO A 41 8.35 -11.62 -14.74
CA PRO A 41 8.60 -12.73 -13.81
C PRO A 41 9.37 -12.38 -12.54
N LYS A 42 10.10 -11.28 -12.54
CA LYS A 42 10.87 -10.78 -11.36
C LYS A 42 10.17 -9.65 -10.61
N ALA A 43 8.92 -9.34 -10.97
CA ALA A 43 8.15 -8.34 -10.25
C ALA A 43 7.85 -8.83 -8.83
N SER A 44 7.81 -7.91 -7.89
CA SER A 44 7.28 -8.16 -6.55
C SER A 44 6.69 -6.89 -5.99
N GLN A 45 5.64 -7.00 -5.20
CA GLN A 45 4.99 -5.88 -4.54
C GLN A 45 4.81 -6.16 -3.07
N ARG A 46 5.41 -5.32 -2.23
CA ARG A 46 5.17 -5.35 -0.78
C ARG A 46 3.77 -4.84 -0.49
N ILE A 47 3.09 -5.53 0.42
CA ILE A 47 1.77 -5.16 0.92
C ILE A 47 1.90 -4.61 2.34
N VAL A 48 1.22 -3.51 2.58
CA VAL A 48 1.09 -2.91 3.91
C VAL A 48 -0.39 -2.82 4.24
N VAL A 49 -0.78 -3.29 5.40
CA VAL A 49 -2.16 -3.20 5.87
C VAL A 49 -2.22 -2.29 7.08
N GLN A 50 -3.16 -1.36 7.07
CA GLN A 50 -3.41 -0.44 8.17
C GLN A 50 -4.84 -0.64 8.70
N TYR A 51 -4.97 -0.54 10.00
CA TYR A 51 -6.25 -0.45 10.68
C TYR A 51 -6.56 1.03 10.93
N GLN A 52 -7.76 1.44 10.59
CA GLN A 52 -8.24 2.79 10.80
C GLN A 52 -9.58 2.75 11.55
N GLU A 53 -9.62 3.45 12.67
CA GLU A 53 -10.83 3.74 13.45
C GLU A 53 -10.71 5.18 13.92
N GLU A 54 -11.60 6.07 13.51
CA GLU A 54 -11.54 7.54 13.75
C GLU A 54 -10.19 8.19 13.40
N VAL A 55 -9.09 7.62 13.87
CA VAL A 55 -7.70 8.03 13.59
C VAL A 55 -6.92 6.82 13.07
N VAL A 56 -5.95 7.02 12.17
CA VAL A 56 -5.06 5.95 11.69
C VAL A 56 -4.23 5.44 12.87
N VAL A 57 -4.38 4.16 13.18
CA VAL A 57 -3.70 3.51 14.32
C VAL A 57 -2.32 3.00 13.94
N GLY A 58 -2.09 2.66 12.67
CA GLY A 58 -0.80 2.17 12.19
C GLY A 58 -0.87 0.88 11.38
N GLN A 59 0.30 0.30 11.11
CA GLN A 59 0.40 -0.96 10.38
C GLN A 59 -0.03 -2.13 11.27
N VAL A 60 -0.90 -3.00 10.72
CA VAL A 60 -1.28 -4.26 11.36
C VAL A 60 -0.25 -5.33 10.99
N ILE A 61 0.32 -5.98 12.00
CA ILE A 61 1.29 -7.07 11.83
C ILE A 61 0.78 -8.33 12.55
N GLU A 62 0.48 -8.22 13.84
CA GLU A 62 -0.03 -9.34 14.61
C GLU A 62 -1.51 -9.59 14.33
N GLY A 63 -1.90 -10.86 14.16
CA GLY A 63 -3.28 -11.24 13.85
C GLY A 63 -3.72 -11.02 12.41
N LEU A 64 -2.89 -10.37 11.57
CA LEU A 64 -3.18 -10.17 10.16
C LEU A 64 -3.05 -11.49 9.39
N LYS A 65 -4.06 -11.81 8.59
CA LYS A 65 -4.03 -12.90 7.61
C LYS A 65 -4.09 -12.32 6.21
N LEU A 66 -3.16 -12.76 5.35
CA LEU A 66 -3.10 -12.41 3.94
C LEU A 66 -3.24 -13.69 3.12
N GLU A 67 -4.15 -13.71 2.17
CA GLU A 67 -4.41 -14.86 1.30
C GLU A 67 -4.57 -14.42 -0.15
N ILE A 68 -4.09 -15.24 -1.09
CA ILE A 68 -4.32 -15.08 -2.53
C ILE A 68 -5.43 -16.03 -2.95
N GLU A 69 -6.50 -15.51 -3.56
CA GLU A 69 -7.66 -16.34 -3.99
C GLU A 69 -7.29 -17.40 -5.04
N ASN A 70 -6.42 -17.04 -5.99
CA ASN A 70 -5.92 -17.99 -6.98
C ASN A 70 -4.39 -18.08 -6.90
N PRO A 71 -3.86 -19.07 -6.17
CA PRO A 71 -2.41 -19.24 -5.98
C PRO A 71 -1.68 -19.68 -7.25
N SER A 72 -2.38 -20.04 -8.34
CA SER A 72 -1.75 -20.32 -9.64
C SER A 72 -1.32 -19.03 -10.36
N VAL A 73 -1.95 -17.88 -10.07
CA VAL A 73 -1.66 -16.59 -10.70
C VAL A 73 -0.58 -15.84 -9.93
N ALA A 74 -0.67 -15.81 -8.61
CA ALA A 74 0.28 -15.12 -7.74
C ALA A 74 0.39 -15.83 -6.38
N ILE A 75 1.51 -15.64 -5.69
CA ILE A 75 1.77 -16.16 -4.34
C ILE A 75 2.21 -15.06 -3.40
N LEU A 76 2.12 -15.35 -2.09
CA LEU A 76 2.69 -14.54 -1.02
C LEU A 76 3.99 -15.18 -0.53
N GLU A 77 5.05 -14.37 -0.47
CA GLU A 77 6.27 -14.68 0.28
C GLU A 77 6.47 -13.62 1.35
N GLY A 78 6.07 -13.94 2.57
CA GLY A 78 5.94 -12.96 3.64
C GLY A 78 4.90 -11.88 3.28
N GLU A 79 5.34 -10.63 3.24
CA GLU A 79 4.49 -9.48 2.86
C GLU A 79 4.56 -9.15 1.35
N PHE A 80 5.24 -9.98 0.54
CA PHE A 80 5.44 -9.71 -0.88
C PHE A 80 4.55 -10.58 -1.75
N VAL A 81 3.77 -9.95 -2.62
CA VAL A 81 3.06 -10.63 -3.71
C VAL A 81 4.02 -10.84 -4.87
N LYS A 82 4.14 -12.08 -5.34
CA LYS A 82 4.96 -12.47 -6.49
C LYS A 82 4.12 -13.12 -7.58
N PRO A 83 4.42 -12.90 -8.85
CA PRO A 83 3.69 -13.47 -9.97
C PRO A 83 4.11 -14.93 -10.21
N LEU A 84 3.16 -15.75 -10.70
CA LEU A 84 3.42 -17.09 -11.21
C LEU A 84 2.97 -17.25 -12.67
N MET A 85 1.75 -16.81 -13.01
CA MET A 85 1.16 -16.98 -14.34
C MET A 85 0.35 -15.74 -14.69
N ASP A 86 0.30 -15.40 -15.98
CA ASP A 86 -0.55 -14.30 -16.46
C ASP A 86 -2.01 -14.55 -16.10
N GLY A 87 -2.68 -13.53 -15.58
CA GLY A 87 -4.06 -13.61 -15.14
C GLY A 87 -4.43 -12.56 -14.13
N GLU A 88 -5.62 -12.70 -13.58
CA GLU A 88 -6.17 -11.82 -12.54
C GLU A 88 -6.58 -12.65 -11.33
N THR A 89 -6.35 -12.11 -10.15
CA THR A 89 -6.74 -12.69 -8.87
C THR A 89 -6.94 -11.57 -7.84
N HIS A 90 -7.14 -11.92 -6.58
CA HIS A 90 -7.26 -10.94 -5.51
C HIS A 90 -6.41 -11.35 -4.33
N LEU A 91 -5.92 -10.35 -3.61
CA LEU A 91 -5.43 -10.48 -2.25
C LEU A 91 -6.58 -10.20 -1.28
N VAL A 92 -6.75 -11.06 -0.32
CA VAL A 92 -7.68 -10.89 0.79
C VAL A 92 -6.87 -10.67 2.06
N ALA A 93 -7.06 -9.52 2.68
CA ALA A 93 -6.51 -9.19 3.99
C ALA A 93 -7.61 -9.29 5.02
N SER A 94 -7.38 -10.05 6.09
CA SER A 94 -8.33 -10.23 7.20
C SER A 94 -7.66 -9.94 8.53
N PHE A 95 -8.33 -9.15 9.37
CA PHE A 95 -7.91 -8.81 10.71
C PHE A 95 -9.16 -8.67 11.60
N ASP A 96 -9.22 -9.40 12.69
CA ASP A 96 -10.42 -9.55 13.53
C ASP A 96 -11.65 -9.92 12.69
N ASN A 97 -12.68 -9.10 12.69
CA ASN A 97 -13.90 -9.26 11.91
C ASN A 97 -13.92 -8.45 10.62
N LEU A 98 -12.81 -7.78 10.28
CA LEU A 98 -12.67 -6.95 9.08
C LEU A 98 -11.98 -7.71 7.96
N THR A 99 -12.43 -7.48 6.75
CA THR A 99 -11.84 -8.07 5.54
C THR A 99 -11.77 -7.02 4.44
N LYS A 100 -10.61 -6.96 3.77
CA LYS A 100 -10.39 -6.10 2.60
C LYS A 100 -9.85 -6.93 1.45
N ARG A 101 -10.44 -6.75 0.27
CA ARG A 101 -10.09 -7.44 -0.96
C ARG A 101 -9.54 -6.44 -1.96
N ILE A 102 -8.36 -6.69 -2.52
CA ILE A 102 -7.74 -5.84 -3.55
C ILE A 102 -7.42 -6.66 -4.80
N PRO A 103 -7.54 -6.08 -6.01
CA PRO A 103 -7.25 -6.79 -7.25
C PRO A 103 -5.74 -6.92 -7.48
N ILE A 104 -5.35 -8.06 -8.04
CA ILE A 104 -4.01 -8.35 -8.54
C ILE A 104 -4.11 -8.69 -10.01
N LYS A 105 -3.29 -8.04 -10.83
CA LYS A 105 -3.10 -8.33 -12.24
C LYS A 105 -1.67 -8.74 -12.51
N VAL A 106 -1.50 -9.91 -13.13
CA VAL A 106 -0.21 -10.45 -13.56
C VAL A 106 -0.18 -10.51 -15.08
N SER A 107 0.94 -10.10 -15.67
CA SER A 107 1.16 -10.14 -17.12
C SER A 107 2.64 -10.27 -17.45
N GLY A 108 2.94 -10.78 -18.66
CA GLY A 108 4.30 -10.85 -19.19
C GLY A 108 5.17 -11.96 -18.58
N GLN A 109 4.57 -13.02 -18.01
CA GLN A 109 5.32 -14.13 -17.43
C GLN A 109 6.06 -14.97 -18.48
N GLY A 110 5.55 -15.00 -19.72
CA GLY A 110 6.22 -15.65 -20.86
C GLY A 110 7.29 -14.79 -21.53
N GLN A 111 7.54 -13.57 -21.09
CA GLN A 111 8.53 -12.68 -21.69
C GLN A 111 9.90 -12.84 -21.03
N GLU A 112 10.96 -12.77 -21.87
CA GLU A 112 12.33 -12.73 -21.36
C GLU A 112 12.54 -11.45 -20.52
N PHE A 113 12.91 -11.62 -19.25
CA PHE A 113 13.25 -10.50 -18.40
C PHE A 113 14.65 -9.98 -18.74
N ARG A 114 14.71 -8.71 -19.16
CA ARG A 114 15.99 -8.04 -19.48
C ARG A 114 16.40 -7.11 -18.34
N TRP A 115 17.59 -7.34 -17.82
CA TRP A 115 18.18 -6.44 -16.84
C TRP A 115 18.47 -5.08 -17.48
N SER A 116 18.07 -4.01 -16.80
CA SER A 116 18.39 -2.63 -17.16
C SER A 116 19.31 -2.06 -16.11
N PHE A 117 20.47 -1.58 -16.52
CA PHE A 117 21.41 -0.94 -15.60
C PHE A 117 20.73 0.22 -14.85
N ARG A 118 20.06 1.10 -15.60
CA ARG A 118 19.31 2.24 -15.03
C ARG A 118 18.28 1.82 -13.98
N ASN A 119 17.43 0.85 -14.31
CA ASN A 119 16.26 0.54 -13.49
C ASN A 119 16.53 -0.47 -12.37
N HIS A 120 17.54 -1.34 -12.53
CA HIS A 120 17.77 -2.43 -11.60
C HIS A 120 19.10 -2.33 -10.84
N VAL A 121 20.13 -1.72 -11.43
CA VAL A 121 21.42 -1.56 -10.76
C VAL A 121 21.57 -0.18 -10.15
N GLU A 122 21.44 0.88 -10.96
CA GLU A 122 21.61 2.25 -10.51
C GLU A 122 20.60 2.66 -9.43
N SER A 123 19.35 2.21 -9.56
CA SER A 123 18.32 2.44 -8.53
C SER A 123 18.67 1.83 -7.17
N VAL A 124 19.35 0.66 -7.16
CA VAL A 124 19.83 0.03 -5.92
C VAL A 124 21.01 0.81 -5.33
N LEU A 125 21.98 1.19 -6.18
CA LEU A 125 23.12 2.00 -5.75
C LEU A 125 22.70 3.33 -5.12
N SER A 126 21.74 4.01 -5.75
CA SER A 126 21.19 5.27 -5.25
C SER A 126 20.41 5.09 -3.95
N LYS A 127 19.57 4.06 -3.86
CA LYS A 127 18.78 3.76 -2.66
C LYS A 127 19.66 3.36 -1.48
N ALA A 128 20.75 2.63 -1.74
CA ALA A 128 21.72 2.24 -0.73
C ALA A 128 22.71 3.38 -0.36
N GLY A 129 22.67 4.51 -1.08
CA GLY A 129 23.57 5.66 -0.85
C GLY A 129 24.98 5.47 -1.40
N CYS A 130 25.23 4.39 -2.17
CA CYS A 130 26.59 4.09 -2.66
C CYS A 130 27.15 5.19 -3.57
N ASN A 131 26.30 5.84 -4.38
CA ASN A 131 26.67 6.96 -5.26
C ASN A 131 26.45 8.33 -4.61
N GLY A 132 26.24 8.39 -3.29
CA GLY A 132 26.18 9.64 -2.53
C GLY A 132 27.54 10.29 -2.36
N GLY A 133 27.55 11.62 -2.07
CA GLY A 133 28.77 12.41 -1.94
C GLY A 133 29.68 12.00 -0.77
N ALA A 134 29.17 11.30 0.24
CA ALA A 134 29.97 10.75 1.35
C ALA A 134 30.58 9.38 1.02
N CYS A 135 30.17 8.77 -0.10
CA CYS A 135 30.64 7.46 -0.56
C CYS A 135 31.33 7.58 -1.95
N HIS A 136 30.98 6.71 -2.88
CA HIS A 136 31.63 6.67 -4.20
C HIS A 136 31.22 7.80 -5.14
N GLY A 137 30.14 8.56 -4.83
CA GLY A 137 29.73 9.74 -5.60
C GLY A 137 30.60 11.00 -5.37
N ALA A 138 31.56 10.98 -4.44
CA ALA A 138 32.53 12.04 -4.29
C ALA A 138 33.45 12.10 -5.53
N ARG A 139 33.99 13.32 -5.83
CA ARG A 139 34.86 13.52 -7.00
C ARG A 139 36.07 12.56 -7.03
N ALA A 140 36.65 12.28 -5.86
CA ALA A 140 37.78 11.36 -5.73
C ALA A 140 37.33 9.88 -5.63
N GLY A 141 36.05 9.61 -5.41
CA GLY A 141 35.56 8.29 -5.05
C GLY A 141 36.11 7.82 -3.70
N GLN A 142 36.10 6.50 -3.49
CA GLN A 142 36.72 5.86 -2.34
C GLN A 142 37.53 4.64 -2.80
N ASN A 143 38.75 4.52 -2.30
CA ASN A 143 39.65 3.39 -2.60
C ASN A 143 39.85 3.15 -4.11
N GLY A 144 39.92 4.21 -4.91
CA GLY A 144 40.09 4.11 -6.37
C GLY A 144 38.82 3.78 -7.16
N PHE A 145 37.69 3.53 -6.50
CA PHE A 145 36.40 3.33 -7.11
C PHE A 145 35.50 4.55 -6.93
N ARG A 146 34.93 5.02 -8.01
CA ARG A 146 33.98 6.14 -7.99
C ARG A 146 32.75 5.86 -8.83
N LEU A 147 31.65 6.51 -8.48
CA LEU A 147 30.42 6.61 -9.24
C LEU A 147 30.12 8.10 -9.49
N THR A 148 29.22 8.37 -10.41
CA THR A 148 28.72 9.75 -10.55
C THR A 148 27.72 10.06 -9.44
N LEU A 149 27.66 11.31 -9.02
CA LEU A 149 26.80 11.74 -7.92
C LEU A 149 25.32 11.45 -8.26
N PHE A 150 24.69 10.59 -7.45
CA PHE A 150 23.29 10.15 -7.62
C PHE A 150 22.95 9.61 -9.03
N GLY A 151 23.91 8.98 -9.70
CA GLY A 151 23.67 8.38 -11.02
C GLY A 151 23.52 9.41 -12.15
N PHE A 152 24.17 10.56 -12.01
CA PHE A 152 24.08 11.63 -13.01
C PHE A 152 24.49 11.20 -14.44
N ASP A 153 25.52 10.35 -14.55
CA ASP A 153 26.00 9.80 -15.83
C ASP A 153 26.03 8.27 -15.76
N LEU A 154 24.94 7.65 -16.21
CA LEU A 154 24.76 6.19 -16.19
C LEU A 154 25.76 5.46 -17.06
N ALA A 155 26.24 6.06 -18.15
CA ALA A 155 27.21 5.44 -19.04
C ALA A 155 28.59 5.38 -18.38
N ALA A 156 28.98 6.45 -17.69
CA ALA A 156 30.17 6.48 -16.86
C ALA A 156 30.10 5.47 -15.71
N ASP A 157 29.00 5.42 -14.99
CA ASP A 157 28.80 4.48 -13.87
C ASP A 157 28.85 3.04 -14.33
N TYR A 158 28.19 2.70 -15.44
CA TYR A 158 28.29 1.37 -16.06
C TYR A 158 29.73 1.03 -16.40
N SER A 159 30.46 1.97 -16.99
CA SER A 159 31.85 1.79 -17.36
C SER A 159 32.77 1.57 -16.13
N TYR A 160 32.54 2.25 -15.03
CA TYR A 160 33.31 2.08 -13.78
C TYR A 160 33.05 0.73 -13.13
N LEU A 161 31.84 0.21 -13.23
CA LEU A 161 31.43 -1.07 -12.64
C LEU A 161 31.86 -2.29 -13.45
N THR A 162 32.10 -2.14 -14.76
CA THR A 162 32.36 -3.26 -15.68
C THR A 162 33.80 -3.33 -16.18
N ARG A 163 34.72 -2.51 -15.64
CA ARG A 163 36.14 -2.50 -16.02
C ARG A 163 37.01 -3.39 -15.14
#